data_83e96164aa796367fbd2751411d05af2
#
_entry.id   83e96164aa796367fbd2751411d05af2
#
_cell.length_a   1.000
_cell.length_b   1.000
_cell.length_c   1.000
_cell.angle_alpha   90.00
_cell.angle_beta   90.00
_cell.angle_gamma   90.00
#
_symmetry.space_group_name_H-M   'P 1'
#
loop_
_entity.id
_entity.type
_entity.pdbx_description
1 polymer ?
#
loop_
_entity_poly.entity_id
_entity_poly.type
_entity_poly.pdbx_seq_one_letter_code
_entity_poly.pdbx_strand_id
1 'polypeptide(L)'
;LKKCMDSIEEKSTYRNFEFIIVENNSTEEETFAYYKEIEKRDNVRVLYYKEDFNYSRINNFGAKEANGEYVLLLNNDTEMIEPDSIKEMLDVCMRPDVGIVGAKLIFEDNTIQHAGVIIGFGGVAGHAFIGQDRDDNGYFSRIISVQDLSAVTAACLMVRRSVFDEVEGLNEEFKVAFNDIDFCLKVRKAGYLVVYNPYAQFYHYESKSRGQEDSADKVARFQQEIGLFGERWGELLEHGDPYYNPNLTLDKADFSLKE
;
A
#
# COMPACT_ATOMS: atom_id res chain seq x y z
N LEU A 1 10.20 -8.43 -9.24
CA LEU A 1 10.19 -7.25 -10.10
C LEU A 1 9.75 -7.58 -11.54
N LYS A 2 10.44 -8.52 -12.25
CA LYS A 2 10.13 -8.82 -13.65
C LYS A 2 8.64 -9.17 -13.84
N LYS A 3 8.10 -10.09 -13.05
CA LYS A 3 6.68 -10.49 -13.10
C LYS A 3 5.72 -9.32 -12.89
N CYS A 4 6.06 -8.40 -11.97
CA CYS A 4 5.28 -7.20 -11.70
C CYS A 4 5.22 -6.30 -12.95
N MET A 5 6.38 -5.93 -13.50
CA MET A 5 6.46 -5.07 -14.68
C MET A 5 5.78 -5.71 -15.90
N ASP A 6 6.12 -6.97 -16.22
CA ASP A 6 5.55 -7.70 -17.36
C ASP A 6 4.01 -7.73 -17.27
N SER A 7 3.46 -8.03 -16.09
CA SER A 7 2.00 -8.08 -15.93
C SER A 7 1.30 -6.75 -16.20
N ILE A 8 1.94 -5.63 -15.84
CA ILE A 8 1.41 -4.29 -16.11
C ILE A 8 1.54 -3.95 -17.61
N GLU A 9 2.71 -4.20 -18.20
CA GLU A 9 2.95 -3.92 -19.62
C GLU A 9 2.08 -4.79 -20.54
N GLU A 10 1.82 -6.03 -20.20
CA GLU A 10 1.01 -6.95 -21.00
C GLU A 10 -0.49 -6.70 -20.83
N LYS A 11 -0.95 -6.53 -19.59
CA LYS A 11 -2.38 -6.52 -19.27
C LYS A 11 -3.01 -5.12 -19.23
N SER A 12 -2.30 -4.09 -18.71
CA SER A 12 -2.92 -2.79 -18.45
C SER A 12 -3.54 -2.16 -19.70
N THR A 13 -4.78 -1.70 -19.59
CA THR A 13 -5.43 -0.88 -20.62
C THR A 13 -4.95 0.58 -20.59
N TYR A 14 -4.47 1.07 -19.45
CA TYR A 14 -3.85 2.38 -19.33
C TYR A 14 -2.38 2.30 -19.69
N ARG A 15 -1.90 3.19 -20.57
CA ARG A 15 -0.55 3.11 -21.14
C ARG A 15 0.35 4.33 -20.86
N ASN A 16 -0.21 5.40 -20.32
CA ASN A 16 0.55 6.62 -20.06
C ASN A 16 1.18 6.59 -18.65
N PHE A 17 2.21 5.76 -18.48
CA PHE A 17 2.95 5.64 -17.22
C PHE A 17 4.46 5.47 -17.44
N GLU A 18 5.23 5.78 -16.43
CA GLU A 18 6.65 5.46 -16.30
C GLU A 18 6.88 4.54 -15.10
N PHE A 19 7.93 3.73 -15.18
CA PHE A 19 8.45 2.96 -14.05
C PHE A 19 9.68 3.66 -13.44
N ILE A 20 9.63 3.93 -12.16
CA ILE A 20 10.75 4.35 -11.35
C ILE A 20 11.13 3.19 -10.43
N ILE A 21 12.21 2.50 -10.78
CA ILE A 21 12.74 1.40 -9.99
C ILE A 21 13.77 1.98 -9.03
N VAL A 22 13.53 1.84 -7.72
CA VAL A 22 14.52 2.25 -6.72
C VAL A 22 15.28 1.03 -6.25
N GLU A 23 16.51 0.90 -6.74
CA GLU A 23 17.46 -0.14 -6.34
C GLU A 23 18.03 0.17 -4.95
N ASN A 24 17.91 -0.80 -4.03
CA ASN A 24 18.46 -0.67 -2.69
C ASN A 24 19.31 -1.88 -2.29
N ASN A 25 20.60 -1.80 -2.56
CA ASN A 25 21.61 -2.74 -2.11
C ASN A 25 21.40 -4.22 -2.53
N SER A 26 20.86 -4.47 -3.72
CA SER A 26 20.83 -5.81 -4.31
C SER A 26 22.23 -6.38 -4.51
N THR A 27 22.39 -7.67 -4.40
CA THR A 27 23.67 -8.37 -4.51
C THR A 27 23.77 -9.29 -5.72
N GLU A 28 22.64 -9.65 -6.32
CA GLU A 28 22.55 -10.64 -7.38
C GLU A 28 22.93 -10.04 -8.74
N GLU A 29 23.90 -10.63 -9.45
CA GLU A 29 24.34 -10.18 -10.78
C GLU A 29 23.18 -10.17 -11.79
N GLU A 30 22.26 -11.14 -11.71
CA GLU A 30 21.08 -11.25 -12.56
C GLU A 30 20.15 -10.03 -12.41
N THR A 31 20.04 -9.48 -11.21
CA THR A 31 19.27 -8.25 -10.94
C THR A 31 19.83 -7.08 -11.73
N PHE A 32 21.16 -6.87 -11.68
CA PHE A 32 21.80 -5.79 -12.42
C PHE A 32 21.80 -6.02 -13.95
N ALA A 33 21.86 -7.26 -14.40
CA ALA A 33 21.69 -7.59 -15.82
C ALA A 33 20.28 -7.22 -16.30
N TYR A 34 19.25 -7.52 -15.48
CA TYR A 34 17.86 -7.15 -15.77
C TYR A 34 17.69 -5.62 -15.80
N TYR A 35 18.26 -4.88 -14.85
CA TYR A 35 18.21 -3.41 -14.86
C TYR A 35 18.77 -2.84 -16.16
N LYS A 36 19.94 -3.30 -16.63
CA LYS A 36 20.52 -2.88 -17.91
C LYS A 36 19.64 -3.19 -19.13
N GLU A 37 18.80 -4.21 -19.03
CA GLU A 37 17.86 -4.56 -20.09
C GLU A 37 16.68 -3.59 -20.09
N ILE A 38 16.04 -3.38 -18.93
CA ILE A 38 14.82 -2.57 -18.83
C ILE A 38 15.09 -1.05 -18.99
N GLU A 39 16.26 -0.55 -18.61
CA GLU A 39 16.67 0.85 -18.84
C GLU A 39 16.78 1.23 -20.32
N LYS A 40 16.72 0.28 -21.25
CA LYS A 40 16.62 0.57 -22.68
C LYS A 40 15.22 1.02 -23.11
N ARG A 41 14.23 0.91 -22.23
CA ARG A 41 12.84 1.35 -22.46
C ARG A 41 12.71 2.81 -22.09
N ASP A 42 12.08 3.61 -22.94
CA ASP A 42 11.95 5.07 -22.74
C ASP A 42 11.16 5.47 -21.50
N ASN A 43 10.30 4.55 -21.01
CA ASN A 43 9.45 4.76 -19.84
C ASN A 43 9.96 4.09 -18.56
N VAL A 44 11.22 3.66 -18.51
CA VAL A 44 11.82 2.99 -17.34
C VAL A 44 13.09 3.73 -16.90
N ARG A 45 13.17 4.01 -15.61
CA ARG A 45 14.38 4.54 -14.97
C ARG A 45 14.73 3.72 -13.74
N VAL A 46 16.02 3.40 -13.57
CA VAL A 46 16.54 2.73 -12.35
C VAL A 46 17.34 3.76 -11.56
N LEU A 47 16.94 3.99 -10.32
CA LEU A 47 17.56 4.90 -9.38
C LEU A 47 18.25 4.12 -8.28
N TYR A 48 19.49 4.47 -7.95
CA TYR A 48 20.30 3.76 -6.96
C TYR A 48 20.27 4.48 -5.61
N TYR A 49 19.60 3.89 -4.62
CA TYR A 49 19.53 4.35 -3.24
C TYR A 49 20.44 3.47 -2.36
N LYS A 50 21.57 4.01 -1.92
CA LYS A 50 22.66 3.23 -1.27
C LYS A 50 22.61 3.24 0.26
N GLU A 51 21.64 3.93 0.85
CA GLU A 51 21.44 3.95 2.30
C GLU A 51 20.82 2.64 2.81
N ASP A 52 20.78 2.50 4.12
CA ASP A 52 20.07 1.38 4.76
C ASP A 52 18.60 1.35 4.37
N PHE A 53 18.03 0.14 4.35
CA PHE A 53 16.64 -0.04 3.99
C PHE A 53 15.71 0.76 4.91
N ASN A 54 14.90 1.59 4.30
CA ASN A 54 13.80 2.32 4.91
C ASN A 54 12.74 2.52 3.83
N TYR A 55 11.59 1.85 3.98
CA TYR A 55 10.53 1.87 2.98
C TYR A 55 10.08 3.29 2.66
N SER A 56 9.88 4.13 3.70
CA SER A 56 9.45 5.51 3.53
C SER A 56 10.45 6.35 2.74
N ARG A 57 11.75 6.27 3.09
CA ARG A 57 12.82 7.00 2.37
C ARG A 57 12.95 6.58 0.93
N ILE A 58 12.91 5.27 0.67
CA ILE A 58 13.01 4.72 -0.69
C ILE A 58 11.86 5.23 -1.56
N ASN A 59 10.62 5.20 -1.05
CA ASN A 59 9.47 5.69 -1.78
C ASN A 59 9.46 7.22 -1.94
N ASN A 60 9.84 7.98 -0.91
CA ASN A 60 10.00 9.44 -1.02
C ASN A 60 11.04 9.81 -2.08
N PHE A 61 12.19 9.10 -2.09
CA PHE A 61 13.25 9.30 -3.09
C PHE A 61 12.75 9.01 -4.51
N GLY A 62 12.07 7.87 -4.73
CA GLY A 62 11.50 7.52 -6.02
C GLY A 62 10.40 8.49 -6.47
N ALA A 63 9.50 8.86 -5.58
CA ALA A 63 8.42 9.79 -5.88
C ALA A 63 8.93 11.17 -6.29
N LYS A 64 10.00 11.68 -5.66
CA LYS A 64 10.62 12.96 -6.01
C LYS A 64 11.13 12.99 -7.45
N GLU A 65 11.63 11.88 -7.95
CA GLU A 65 12.21 11.76 -9.30
C GLU A 65 11.15 11.45 -10.38
N ALA A 66 9.95 11.03 -9.99
CA ALA A 66 8.88 10.72 -10.95
C ALA A 66 8.30 11.99 -11.60
N ASN A 67 7.81 11.91 -12.84
CA ASN A 67 7.23 13.03 -13.58
C ASN A 67 5.69 13.02 -13.61
N GLY A 68 5.08 11.90 -13.21
CA GLY A 68 3.63 11.72 -13.27
C GLY A 68 2.86 12.67 -12.35
N GLU A 69 1.68 13.06 -12.73
CA GLU A 69 0.71 13.80 -11.90
C GLU A 69 0.15 12.95 -10.77
N TYR A 70 0.16 11.64 -10.95
CA TYR A 70 -0.22 10.63 -9.97
C TYR A 70 0.97 9.70 -9.71
N VAL A 71 1.17 9.34 -8.46
CA VAL A 71 2.20 8.39 -8.02
C VAL A 71 1.51 7.11 -7.58
N LEU A 72 1.91 5.99 -8.17
CA LEU A 72 1.50 4.65 -7.74
C LEU A 72 2.65 4.03 -6.96
N LEU A 73 2.53 3.97 -5.62
CA LEU A 73 3.41 3.14 -4.80
C LEU A 73 3.02 1.69 -5.04
N LEU A 74 3.98 0.88 -5.48
CA LEU A 74 3.73 -0.50 -5.87
C LEU A 74 4.89 -1.39 -5.45
N ASN A 75 4.59 -2.43 -4.68
CA ASN A 75 5.60 -3.42 -4.31
C ASN A 75 6.01 -4.23 -5.53
N ASN A 76 7.30 -4.56 -5.62
CA ASN A 76 7.89 -5.28 -6.75
C ASN A 76 7.54 -6.78 -6.83
N ASP A 77 6.85 -7.31 -5.82
CA ASP A 77 6.32 -8.67 -5.72
C ASP A 77 4.80 -8.74 -5.91
N THR A 78 4.24 -7.77 -6.61
CA THR A 78 2.84 -7.77 -7.06
C THR A 78 2.70 -8.29 -8.49
N GLU A 79 1.50 -8.70 -8.86
CA GLU A 79 1.12 -9.03 -10.24
C GLU A 79 -0.29 -8.53 -10.52
N MET A 80 -0.45 -7.73 -11.59
CA MET A 80 -1.77 -7.24 -12.01
C MET A 80 -2.68 -8.39 -12.43
N ILE A 81 -3.91 -8.41 -11.92
CA ILE A 81 -4.96 -9.35 -12.27
C ILE A 81 -5.87 -8.73 -13.33
N GLU A 82 -6.56 -7.65 -12.98
CA GLU A 82 -7.54 -7.01 -13.82
C GLU A 82 -6.90 -5.94 -14.73
N PRO A 83 -7.14 -5.98 -16.04
CA PRO A 83 -6.50 -5.07 -17.01
C PRO A 83 -6.78 -3.59 -16.76
N ASP A 84 -7.94 -3.26 -16.21
CA ASP A 84 -8.35 -1.88 -15.93
C ASP A 84 -7.88 -1.37 -14.55
N SER A 85 -7.13 -2.16 -13.77
CA SER A 85 -6.77 -1.81 -12.38
C SER A 85 -6.17 -0.42 -12.22
N ILE A 86 -5.19 -0.04 -13.05
CA ILE A 86 -4.57 1.31 -12.97
C ILE A 86 -5.58 2.38 -13.35
N LYS A 87 -6.38 2.14 -14.37
CA LYS A 87 -7.43 3.08 -14.81
C LYS A 87 -8.50 3.26 -13.74
N GLU A 88 -8.97 2.19 -13.12
CA GLU A 88 -9.93 2.21 -12.01
C GLU A 88 -9.41 3.02 -10.81
N MET A 89 -8.14 2.87 -10.46
CA MET A 89 -7.53 3.67 -9.40
C MET A 89 -7.45 5.15 -9.81
N LEU A 90 -7.04 5.43 -11.05
CA LEU A 90 -6.87 6.79 -11.57
C LEU A 90 -8.21 7.52 -11.63
N ASP A 91 -9.25 6.89 -12.18
CA ASP A 91 -10.60 7.49 -12.34
C ASP A 91 -11.17 7.95 -10.97
N VAL A 92 -10.91 7.21 -9.89
CA VAL A 92 -11.30 7.60 -8.53
C VAL A 92 -10.36 8.67 -7.96
N CYS A 93 -9.04 8.55 -8.17
CA CYS A 93 -8.04 9.47 -7.64
C CYS A 93 -8.11 10.88 -8.30
N MET A 94 -8.70 10.97 -9.50
CA MET A 94 -8.95 12.25 -10.19
C MET A 94 -10.01 13.12 -9.51
N ARG A 95 -10.84 12.56 -8.63
CA ARG A 95 -11.80 13.35 -7.85
C ARG A 95 -11.05 14.33 -6.95
N PRO A 96 -11.48 15.61 -6.88
CA PRO A 96 -10.75 16.64 -6.11
C PRO A 96 -10.72 16.37 -4.60
N ASP A 97 -11.72 15.66 -4.08
CA ASP A 97 -11.85 15.27 -2.66
C ASP A 97 -11.08 14.01 -2.29
N VAL A 98 -10.56 13.24 -3.27
CA VAL A 98 -9.80 12.01 -3.04
C VAL A 98 -8.31 12.29 -3.07
N GLY A 99 -7.59 11.89 -2.01
CA GLY A 99 -6.15 11.97 -1.93
C GLY A 99 -5.47 10.66 -2.28
N ILE A 100 -6.03 9.53 -1.79
CA ILE A 100 -5.46 8.19 -1.95
C ILE A 100 -6.50 7.21 -2.44
N VAL A 101 -6.05 6.26 -3.30
CA VAL A 101 -6.82 5.08 -3.71
C VAL A 101 -5.97 3.82 -3.51
N GLY A 102 -6.48 2.85 -2.76
CA GLY A 102 -5.87 1.52 -2.58
C GLY A 102 -6.58 0.44 -3.38
N ALA A 103 -5.83 -0.53 -3.87
CA ALA A 103 -6.33 -1.69 -4.61
C ALA A 103 -6.73 -2.85 -3.67
N LYS A 104 -7.50 -3.79 -4.17
CA LYS A 104 -7.70 -5.11 -3.55
C LYS A 104 -6.48 -5.98 -3.80
N LEU A 105 -5.88 -6.52 -2.73
CA LEU A 105 -4.76 -7.45 -2.85
C LEU A 105 -5.17 -8.85 -2.45
N ILE A 106 -4.62 -9.82 -3.17
CA ILE A 106 -4.97 -11.23 -3.11
C ILE A 106 -3.71 -12.04 -2.92
N PHE A 107 -3.73 -13.01 -1.99
CA PHE A 107 -2.66 -13.99 -1.82
C PHE A 107 -2.62 -14.97 -2.99
N GLU A 108 -1.50 -15.69 -3.13
CA GLU A 108 -1.30 -16.71 -4.18
C GLU A 108 -2.34 -17.83 -4.13
N ASP A 109 -2.91 -18.11 -2.97
CA ASP A 109 -3.97 -19.11 -2.75
C ASP A 109 -5.40 -18.60 -3.04
N ASN A 110 -5.52 -17.40 -3.62
CA ASN A 110 -6.79 -16.72 -3.91
C ASN A 110 -7.59 -16.29 -2.67
N THR A 111 -6.99 -16.17 -1.51
CA THR A 111 -7.62 -15.52 -0.37
C THR A 111 -7.29 -14.02 -0.34
N ILE A 112 -8.12 -13.23 0.34
CA ILE A 112 -7.94 -11.79 0.48
C ILE A 112 -6.74 -11.51 1.38
N GLN A 113 -5.80 -10.69 0.90
CA GLN A 113 -4.73 -10.12 1.69
C GLN A 113 -5.12 -8.73 2.20
N HIS A 114 -5.70 -7.90 1.33
CA HIS A 114 -6.09 -6.54 1.64
C HIS A 114 -7.41 -6.16 0.97
N ALA A 115 -8.35 -5.72 1.80
CA ALA A 115 -9.60 -5.07 1.40
C ALA A 115 -9.88 -3.88 2.33
N GLY A 116 -8.83 -3.09 2.60
CA GLY A 116 -8.83 -1.96 3.50
C GLY A 116 -8.17 -2.25 4.85
N VAL A 117 -7.86 -1.18 5.58
CA VAL A 117 -7.28 -1.21 6.92
C VAL A 117 -8.26 -0.59 7.91
N ILE A 118 -8.44 -1.24 9.05
CA ILE A 118 -9.21 -0.73 10.20
C ILE A 118 -8.23 -0.36 11.32
N ILE A 119 -8.35 0.86 11.82
CA ILE A 119 -7.57 1.32 12.97
C ILE A 119 -8.14 0.68 14.24
N GLY A 120 -7.26 0.13 15.05
CA GLY A 120 -7.60 -0.59 16.28
C GLY A 120 -7.54 -2.12 16.16
N PHE A 121 -7.59 -2.72 14.98
CA PHE A 121 -7.38 -4.16 14.82
C PHE A 121 -6.01 -4.57 15.37
N GLY A 122 -6.01 -5.62 16.21
CA GLY A 122 -4.79 -6.10 16.87
C GLY A 122 -4.10 -5.08 17.77
N GLY A 123 -4.84 -4.04 18.23
CA GLY A 123 -4.37 -2.99 19.12
C GLY A 123 -3.79 -1.75 18.44
N VAL A 124 -3.48 -1.81 17.13
CA VAL A 124 -2.95 -0.68 16.37
C VAL A 124 -3.73 -0.48 15.06
N ALA A 125 -3.56 -1.37 14.11
CA ALA A 125 -4.28 -1.38 12.84
C ALA A 125 -4.06 -2.72 12.12
N GLY A 126 -5.04 -3.15 11.33
CA GLY A 126 -4.94 -4.41 10.61
C GLY A 126 -5.82 -4.47 9.38
N HIS A 127 -5.51 -5.43 8.51
CA HIS A 127 -6.24 -5.67 7.27
C HIS A 127 -7.61 -6.27 7.56
N ALA A 128 -8.65 -5.67 6.97
CA ALA A 128 -10.00 -6.20 6.99
C ALA A 128 -10.12 -7.43 6.07
N PHE A 129 -10.91 -8.42 6.49
CA PHE A 129 -11.27 -9.61 5.71
C PHE A 129 -10.10 -10.50 5.29
N ILE A 130 -8.92 -10.35 5.90
CA ILE A 130 -7.75 -11.17 5.60
C ILE A 130 -8.06 -12.67 5.69
N GLY A 131 -7.63 -13.44 4.68
CA GLY A 131 -7.83 -14.89 4.61
C GLY A 131 -9.22 -15.33 4.14
N GLN A 132 -10.17 -14.42 3.89
CA GLN A 132 -11.45 -14.77 3.27
C GLN A 132 -11.28 -15.04 1.77
N ASP A 133 -12.22 -15.77 1.19
CA ASP A 133 -12.24 -16.05 -0.26
C ASP A 133 -12.28 -14.74 -1.06
N ARG A 134 -11.55 -14.67 -2.17
CA ARG A 134 -11.50 -13.46 -3.02
C ARG A 134 -12.86 -13.06 -3.58
N ASP A 135 -13.77 -14.03 -3.77
CA ASP A 135 -15.09 -13.82 -4.36
C ASP A 135 -16.17 -13.61 -3.29
N ASP A 136 -15.80 -13.59 -2.00
CA ASP A 136 -16.71 -13.25 -0.91
C ASP A 136 -17.15 -11.77 -0.99
N ASN A 137 -18.38 -11.51 -0.61
CA ASN A 137 -18.92 -10.14 -0.54
C ASN A 137 -18.50 -9.42 0.75
N GLY A 138 -18.19 -10.17 1.82
CA GLY A 138 -17.91 -9.64 3.15
C GLY A 138 -19.09 -8.98 3.84
N TYR A 139 -18.85 -8.42 5.01
CA TYR A 139 -19.83 -7.71 5.80
C TYR A 139 -20.47 -6.57 5.00
N PHE A 140 -21.78 -6.63 4.73
CA PHE A 140 -22.53 -5.65 3.94
C PHE A 140 -21.88 -5.30 2.59
N SER A 141 -21.35 -6.30 1.90
CA SER A 141 -20.71 -6.15 0.58
C SER A 141 -19.46 -5.24 0.57
N ARG A 142 -18.78 -5.06 1.72
CA ARG A 142 -17.63 -4.16 1.84
C ARG A 142 -16.43 -4.62 1.02
N ILE A 143 -16.28 -5.93 0.77
CA ILE A 143 -15.16 -6.44 -0.05
C ILE A 143 -15.27 -6.02 -1.51
N ILE A 144 -16.49 -5.88 -2.02
CA ILE A 144 -16.80 -5.64 -3.44
C ILE A 144 -17.28 -4.22 -3.74
N SER A 145 -17.29 -3.33 -2.74
CA SER A 145 -17.77 -1.94 -2.90
C SER A 145 -16.63 -0.93 -2.79
N VAL A 146 -16.64 0.06 -3.66
CA VAL A 146 -15.81 1.26 -3.49
C VAL A 146 -16.25 2.00 -2.24
N GLN A 147 -15.33 2.30 -1.33
CA GLN A 147 -15.67 2.90 -0.05
C GLN A 147 -14.53 3.73 0.55
N ASP A 148 -14.90 4.72 1.34
CA ASP A 148 -13.96 5.50 2.13
C ASP A 148 -13.51 4.70 3.35
N LEU A 149 -12.21 4.78 3.67
CA LEU A 149 -11.60 4.09 4.81
C LEU A 149 -10.60 5.01 5.53
N SER A 150 -10.16 4.58 6.70
CA SER A 150 -9.08 5.28 7.42
C SER A 150 -7.72 5.09 6.77
N ALA A 151 -7.44 3.91 6.24
CA ALA A 151 -6.19 3.63 5.56
C ALA A 151 -6.30 2.45 4.56
N VAL A 152 -5.33 2.40 3.65
CA VAL A 152 -5.05 1.31 2.71
C VAL A 152 -3.55 1.04 2.68
N THR A 153 -3.13 -0.15 2.24
CA THR A 153 -1.71 -0.49 2.20
C THR A 153 -0.99 0.10 0.99
N ALA A 154 0.25 0.54 1.21
CA ALA A 154 1.12 1.01 0.14
C ALA A 154 1.77 -0.10 -0.70
N ALA A 155 1.40 -1.36 -0.49
CA ALA A 155 1.76 -2.41 -1.42
C ALA A 155 1.16 -2.18 -2.83
N CYS A 156 -0.01 -1.49 -2.91
CA CYS A 156 -0.57 -0.91 -4.14
C CYS A 156 -1.47 0.29 -3.78
N LEU A 157 -0.90 1.49 -3.83
CA LEU A 157 -1.54 2.74 -3.41
C LEU A 157 -1.26 3.85 -4.42
N MET A 158 -2.32 4.45 -4.97
CA MET A 158 -2.23 5.63 -5.83
C MET A 158 -2.52 6.90 -5.05
N VAL A 159 -1.72 7.93 -5.28
CA VAL A 159 -1.89 9.25 -4.66
C VAL A 159 -1.65 10.34 -5.71
N ARG A 160 -2.40 11.44 -5.63
CA ARG A 160 -2.11 12.63 -6.44
C ARG A 160 -0.81 13.25 -5.96
N ARG A 161 0.10 13.60 -6.89
CA ARG A 161 1.39 14.21 -6.54
C ARG A 161 1.26 15.44 -5.67
N SER A 162 0.35 16.36 -5.99
CA SER A 162 0.15 17.57 -5.19
C SER A 162 -0.24 17.28 -3.75
N VAL A 163 -1.02 16.20 -3.51
CA VAL A 163 -1.37 15.75 -2.15
C VAL A 163 -0.17 15.08 -1.48
N PHE A 164 0.59 14.27 -2.22
CA PHE A 164 1.83 13.66 -1.71
C PHE A 164 2.81 14.73 -1.22
N ASP A 165 3.02 15.77 -2.04
CA ASP A 165 3.93 16.88 -1.72
C ASP A 165 3.37 17.74 -0.57
N GLU A 166 2.07 18.02 -0.52
CA GLU A 166 1.40 18.80 0.53
C GLU A 166 1.58 18.16 1.91
N VAL A 167 1.50 16.82 1.99
CA VAL A 167 1.68 16.11 3.26
C VAL A 167 3.13 15.67 3.50
N GLU A 168 4.09 16.14 2.66
CA GLU A 168 5.53 15.85 2.77
C GLU A 168 5.84 14.33 2.68
N GLY A 169 5.12 13.61 1.80
CA GLY A 169 5.34 12.18 1.56
C GLY A 169 5.15 11.28 2.79
N LEU A 170 5.82 10.13 2.80
CA LEU A 170 5.80 9.20 3.93
C LEU A 170 6.72 9.69 5.06
N ASN A 171 6.33 9.42 6.31
CA ASN A 171 7.17 9.72 7.47
C ASN A 171 8.33 8.70 7.58
N GLU A 172 9.54 9.20 7.48
CA GLU A 172 10.77 8.38 7.44
C GLU A 172 11.15 7.74 8.79
N GLU A 173 10.49 8.11 9.87
CA GLU A 173 10.64 7.44 11.17
C GLU A 173 10.01 6.04 11.15
N PHE A 174 8.95 5.82 10.34
CA PHE A 174 8.38 4.51 10.07
C PHE A 174 9.17 3.82 8.96
N LYS A 175 10.08 2.93 9.36
CA LYS A 175 10.98 2.26 8.41
C LYS A 175 10.33 1.12 7.64
N VAL A 176 9.40 0.38 8.30
CA VAL A 176 8.79 -0.84 7.77
C VAL A 176 7.30 -0.93 8.06
N ALA A 177 6.89 -0.88 9.34
CA ALA A 177 5.49 -1.00 9.73
C ALA A 177 4.80 0.36 9.83
N PHE A 178 3.49 0.39 9.60
CA PHE A 178 2.61 1.56 9.77
C PHE A 178 2.94 2.80 8.93
N ASN A 179 3.95 2.76 8.06
CA ASN A 179 4.32 3.88 7.20
C ASN A 179 3.18 4.28 6.24
N ASP A 180 2.49 3.31 5.67
CA ASP A 180 1.33 3.49 4.79
C ASP A 180 0.10 3.99 5.57
N ILE A 181 -0.10 3.49 6.78
CA ILE A 181 -1.21 3.91 7.64
C ILE A 181 -1.01 5.35 8.10
N ASP A 182 0.19 5.71 8.60
CA ASP A 182 0.53 7.09 8.95
C ASP A 182 0.34 8.02 7.75
N PHE A 183 0.78 7.60 6.56
CA PHE A 183 0.63 8.38 5.34
C PHE A 183 -0.85 8.61 4.99
N CYS A 184 -1.69 7.58 5.03
CA CYS A 184 -3.13 7.70 4.84
C CYS A 184 -3.77 8.66 5.86
N LEU A 185 -3.39 8.56 7.13
CA LEU A 185 -3.92 9.43 8.19
C LEU A 185 -3.47 10.89 8.04
N LYS A 186 -2.23 11.15 7.56
CA LYS A 186 -1.77 12.49 7.18
C LYS A 186 -2.63 13.09 6.06
N VAL A 187 -2.89 12.31 5.02
CA VAL A 187 -3.73 12.73 3.88
C VAL A 187 -5.17 13.02 4.33
N ARG A 188 -5.73 12.19 5.21
CA ARG A 188 -7.04 12.46 5.83
C ARG A 188 -7.05 13.73 6.68
N LYS A 189 -6.00 13.95 7.46
CA LYS A 189 -5.85 15.17 8.27
C LYS A 189 -5.75 16.44 7.41
N ALA A 190 -5.23 16.33 6.19
CA ALA A 190 -5.23 17.40 5.20
C ALA A 190 -6.61 17.63 4.52
N GLY A 191 -7.62 16.81 4.84
CA GLY A 191 -9.00 16.97 4.38
C GLY A 191 -9.39 16.11 3.17
N TYR A 192 -8.54 15.18 2.73
CA TYR A 192 -8.81 14.29 1.61
C TYR A 192 -9.36 12.94 2.06
N LEU A 193 -10.07 12.27 1.16
CA LEU A 193 -10.54 10.91 1.35
C LEU A 193 -9.44 9.89 1.00
N VAL A 194 -9.46 8.77 1.70
CA VAL A 194 -8.72 7.55 1.39
C VAL A 194 -9.73 6.51 0.97
N VAL A 195 -9.64 6.03 -0.27
CA VAL A 195 -10.64 5.17 -0.90
C VAL A 195 -10.06 3.79 -1.19
N TYR A 196 -10.80 2.76 -0.85
CA TYR A 196 -10.56 1.40 -1.31
C TYR A 196 -11.36 1.15 -2.60
N ASN A 197 -10.69 0.67 -3.66
CA ASN A 197 -11.34 0.32 -4.93
C ASN A 197 -11.14 -1.19 -5.24
N PRO A 198 -12.19 -2.03 -5.10
CA PRO A 198 -12.12 -3.48 -5.33
C PRO A 198 -11.98 -3.88 -6.79
N TYR A 199 -12.21 -2.97 -7.73
CA TYR A 199 -12.07 -3.23 -9.17
C TYR A 199 -10.60 -3.17 -9.63
N ALA A 200 -9.73 -2.53 -8.86
CA ALA A 200 -8.29 -2.64 -9.01
C ALA A 200 -7.78 -3.86 -8.24
N GLN A 201 -7.27 -4.87 -8.92
CA GLN A 201 -6.90 -6.16 -8.30
C GLN A 201 -5.49 -6.59 -8.67
N PHE A 202 -4.71 -6.97 -7.64
CA PHE A 202 -3.37 -7.49 -7.80
C PHE A 202 -3.15 -8.70 -6.89
N TYR A 203 -2.40 -9.68 -7.34
CA TYR A 203 -1.73 -10.61 -6.43
C TYR A 203 -0.58 -9.87 -5.74
N HIS A 204 -0.33 -10.19 -4.47
CA HIS A 204 0.83 -9.73 -3.74
C HIS A 204 1.50 -10.91 -3.02
N TYR A 205 2.69 -11.26 -3.50
CA TYR A 205 3.43 -12.48 -3.10
C TYR A 205 4.28 -12.24 -1.86
N GLU A 206 3.71 -11.65 -0.82
CA GLU A 206 4.35 -11.19 0.40
C GLU A 206 5.37 -12.18 0.98
N SER A 207 6.40 -11.64 1.65
CA SER A 207 7.37 -12.36 2.51
C SER A 207 8.47 -13.18 1.83
N LYS A 208 8.58 -13.21 0.50
CA LYS A 208 9.69 -13.95 -0.14
C LYS A 208 11.05 -13.30 0.06
N SER A 209 11.11 -11.98 0.26
CA SER A 209 12.37 -11.24 0.39
C SER A 209 12.72 -10.83 1.82
N ARG A 210 11.75 -10.68 2.73
CA ARG A 210 11.99 -10.18 4.10
C ARG A 210 12.09 -11.27 5.16
N GLY A 211 11.54 -12.48 4.92
CA GLY A 211 11.34 -13.49 5.94
C GLY A 211 10.36 -13.05 7.04
N GLN A 212 10.17 -13.89 8.05
CA GLN A 212 9.30 -13.57 9.19
C GLN A 212 9.94 -12.52 10.11
N GLU A 213 9.13 -11.73 10.82
CA GLU A 213 9.53 -10.71 11.80
C GLU A 213 9.91 -11.37 13.16
N ASP A 214 10.83 -12.34 13.13
CA ASP A 214 11.16 -13.24 14.25
C ASP A 214 12.52 -12.97 14.94
N SER A 215 13.36 -12.09 14.35
CA SER A 215 14.62 -11.71 15.00
C SER A 215 14.40 -10.65 16.08
N ALA A 216 15.23 -10.66 17.14
CA ALA A 216 15.14 -9.70 18.25
C ALA A 216 15.17 -8.23 17.77
N ASP A 217 16.00 -7.92 16.78
CA ASP A 217 16.12 -6.56 16.23
C ASP A 217 14.85 -6.15 15.47
N LYS A 218 14.25 -7.06 14.72
CA LYS A 218 12.99 -6.81 14.00
C LYS A 218 11.83 -6.61 14.97
N VAL A 219 11.74 -7.42 16.01
CA VAL A 219 10.74 -7.27 17.09
C VAL A 219 10.93 -5.92 17.81
N ALA A 220 12.17 -5.55 18.16
CA ALA A 220 12.45 -4.28 18.82
C ALA A 220 12.06 -3.08 17.94
N ARG A 221 12.39 -3.12 16.64
CA ARG A 221 11.95 -2.10 15.68
C ARG A 221 10.43 -2.00 15.61
N PHE A 222 9.73 -3.12 15.48
CA PHE A 222 8.27 -3.16 15.41
C PHE A 222 7.62 -2.56 16.65
N GLN A 223 8.15 -2.87 17.86
CA GLN A 223 7.67 -2.26 19.11
C GLN A 223 7.92 -0.75 19.16
N GLN A 224 9.05 -0.30 18.63
CA GLN A 224 9.35 1.13 18.52
C GLN A 224 8.36 1.83 17.58
N GLU A 225 8.05 1.22 16.41
CA GLU A 225 7.09 1.76 15.44
C GLU A 225 5.65 1.77 16.00
N ILE A 226 5.27 0.78 16.83
CA ILE A 226 4.01 0.81 17.60
C ILE A 226 3.98 2.01 18.55
N GLY A 227 5.05 2.24 19.31
CA GLY A 227 5.15 3.37 20.23
C GLY A 227 5.00 4.70 19.50
N LEU A 228 5.74 4.88 18.41
CA LEU A 228 5.66 6.08 17.56
C LEU A 228 4.25 6.29 16.99
N PHE A 229 3.59 5.22 16.55
CA PHE A 229 2.21 5.29 16.06
C PHE A 229 1.25 5.73 17.16
N GLY A 230 1.38 5.16 18.37
CA GLY A 230 0.59 5.56 19.54
C GLY A 230 0.79 7.02 19.94
N GLU A 231 2.03 7.54 19.91
CA GLU A 231 2.32 8.94 20.19
C GLU A 231 1.67 9.90 19.17
N ARG A 232 1.61 9.52 17.91
CA ARG A 232 1.06 10.37 16.83
C ARG A 232 -0.45 10.26 16.69
N TRP A 233 -1.01 9.07 16.87
CA TRP A 233 -2.41 8.73 16.54
C TRP A 233 -3.18 8.15 17.73
N GLY A 234 -2.67 8.31 18.96
CA GLY A 234 -3.28 7.77 20.19
C GLY A 234 -4.71 8.21 20.38
N GLU A 235 -5.04 9.47 20.10
CA GLU A 235 -6.40 10.00 20.14
C GLU A 235 -7.36 9.24 19.20
N LEU A 236 -6.89 8.90 17.98
CA LEU A 236 -7.68 8.10 17.04
C LEU A 236 -7.86 6.66 17.53
N LEU A 237 -6.82 6.07 18.16
CA LEU A 237 -6.92 4.73 18.75
C LEU A 237 -7.93 4.71 19.92
N GLU A 238 -7.98 5.75 20.71
CA GLU A 238 -8.94 5.88 21.84
C GLU A 238 -10.39 6.07 21.37
N HIS A 239 -10.60 6.91 20.35
CA HIS A 239 -11.95 7.19 19.83
C HIS A 239 -12.46 6.11 18.86
N GLY A 240 -11.55 5.29 18.30
CA GLY A 240 -11.84 4.27 17.33
C GLY A 240 -11.89 4.78 15.87
N ASP A 241 -11.89 3.84 14.94
CA ASP A 241 -11.93 4.12 13.51
C ASP A 241 -13.30 4.68 13.09
N PRO A 242 -13.39 5.89 12.49
CA PRO A 242 -14.67 6.49 12.10
C PRO A 242 -15.42 5.73 10.99
N TYR A 243 -14.75 4.80 10.28
CA TYR A 243 -15.36 3.95 9.27
C TYR A 243 -15.70 2.54 9.78
N TYR A 244 -15.52 2.31 11.09
CA TYR A 244 -15.81 1.01 11.73
C TYR A 244 -16.89 1.14 12.80
N ASN A 245 -17.88 0.23 12.77
CA ASN A 245 -18.97 0.27 13.74
C ASN A 245 -18.46 -0.08 15.15
N PRO A 246 -18.67 0.78 16.17
CA PRO A 246 -18.15 0.56 17.52
C PRO A 246 -18.74 -0.67 18.24
N ASN A 247 -19.80 -1.27 17.72
CA ASN A 247 -20.39 -2.51 18.27
C ASN A 247 -19.72 -3.78 17.71
N LEU A 248 -18.83 -3.66 16.72
CA LEU A 248 -18.09 -4.79 16.17
C LEU A 248 -16.77 -4.99 16.93
N THR A 249 -16.30 -6.24 16.97
CA THR A 249 -15.03 -6.56 17.65
C THR A 249 -13.83 -6.05 16.87
N LEU A 250 -12.79 -5.67 17.60
CA LEU A 250 -11.45 -5.36 17.05
C LEU A 250 -10.48 -6.55 17.19
N ASP A 251 -10.92 -7.66 17.80
CA ASP A 251 -10.10 -8.85 18.03
C ASP A 251 -10.04 -9.79 16.82
N LYS A 252 -11.02 -9.64 15.89
CA LYS A 252 -11.14 -10.45 14.67
C LYS A 252 -11.41 -9.56 13.47
N ALA A 253 -10.81 -9.89 12.32
CA ALA A 253 -10.95 -9.13 11.08
C ALA A 253 -12.22 -9.50 10.26
N ASP A 254 -13.23 -10.09 10.90
CA ASP A 254 -14.44 -10.67 10.28
C ASP A 254 -15.71 -9.84 10.49
N PHE A 255 -15.61 -8.68 11.16
CA PHE A 255 -16.75 -7.81 11.49
C PHE A 255 -17.82 -8.46 12.37
N SER A 256 -17.47 -9.44 13.19
CA SER A 256 -18.36 -10.01 14.18
C SER A 256 -18.69 -9.02 15.32
N LEU A 257 -19.79 -9.25 16.02
CA LEU A 257 -20.19 -8.41 17.16
C LEU A 257 -19.19 -8.54 18.33
N LYS A 258 -19.05 -7.49 19.12
CA LYS A 258 -18.39 -7.57 20.43
C LYS A 258 -19.18 -8.52 21.32
N GLU A 259 -18.47 -9.40 22.03
CA GLU A 259 -19.02 -10.27 23.08
C GLU A 259 -19.19 -9.49 24.40
#